data_7518dab1ea3488dad285adb17b46dc9c
#
_entry.id   7518dab1ea3488dad285adb17b46dc9c
#
_cell.length_a   1.000
_cell.length_b   1.000
_cell.length_c   1.000
_cell.angle_alpha   90.00
_cell.angle_beta   90.00
_cell.angle_gamma   90.00
#
_symmetry.space_group_name_H-M   'P 1'
#
loop_
_entity.id
_entity.type
_entity.pdbx_description
1 polymer ?
#
loop_
_entity_poly.entity_id
_entity_poly.type
_entity_poly.pdbx_seq_one_letter_code
_entity_poly.pdbx_strand_id
1 'polypeptide(L)'
;SGPAGPWRAHEPPSTIDAFIECAYLMREWVGPDVELCFDFHGKMTPALAIEVCHQLKGMRPMFVEEPVPQENVDALKQVSDHVPFPIATGERLLSRWEFRQIFEKQAVAYIQPDGSHAGGITELKKIANMAEVYYIHIMPHCAIGPVALAACMQVDAVVPNFLVQEQVDQSLGAGLFKQDWEAREGHI
;
A
#
# COMPACT_ATOMS: atom_id res chain seq x y z
N SER A 1 1.10 1.11 -15.06
CA SER A 1 2.33 0.59 -14.46
C SER A 1 3.04 -0.27 -15.50
N GLY A 2 4.16 0.22 -16.04
CA GLY A 2 5.06 -0.60 -16.83
C GLY A 2 5.70 -1.68 -15.96
N PRO A 3 6.34 -2.71 -16.54
CA PRO A 3 7.08 -3.68 -15.77
C PRO A 3 8.05 -2.92 -14.86
N ALA A 4 8.04 -3.26 -13.58
CA ALA A 4 8.96 -2.67 -12.62
C ALA A 4 10.37 -2.72 -13.24
N GLY A 5 10.96 -1.55 -13.43
CA GLY A 5 12.36 -1.49 -13.87
C GLY A 5 13.22 -2.28 -12.88
N PRO A 6 14.46 -2.63 -13.25
CA PRO A 6 15.29 -3.44 -12.38
C PRO A 6 15.34 -2.79 -10.99
N TRP A 7 15.12 -3.62 -9.95
CA TRP A 7 15.30 -3.20 -8.56
C TRP A 7 16.74 -2.67 -8.36
N ARG A 8 16.90 -1.71 -7.46
CA ARG A 8 18.18 -1.05 -7.22
C ARG A 8 18.82 -1.55 -5.94
N ALA A 9 20.08 -1.94 -6.05
CA ALA A 9 20.89 -2.35 -4.91
C ALA A 9 21.59 -1.15 -4.23
N HIS A 10 21.71 -0.04 -4.95
CA HIS A 10 22.41 1.15 -4.51
C HIS A 10 21.87 2.39 -5.22
N GLU A 11 21.75 3.48 -4.48
CA GLU A 11 21.52 4.82 -5.00
C GLU A 11 22.66 5.73 -4.53
N PRO A 12 23.05 6.73 -5.34
CA PRO A 12 23.98 7.74 -4.86
C PRO A 12 23.45 8.44 -3.59
N PRO A 13 24.29 8.73 -2.60
CA PRO A 13 23.85 9.42 -1.39
C PRO A 13 23.06 10.70 -1.68
N SER A 14 23.46 11.48 -2.67
CA SER A 14 22.74 12.69 -3.08
C SER A 14 21.31 12.45 -3.56
N THR A 15 21.00 11.28 -4.14
CA THR A 15 19.64 10.91 -4.54
C THR A 15 18.80 10.57 -3.32
N ILE A 16 19.37 9.84 -2.37
CA ILE A 16 18.71 9.51 -1.11
C ILE A 16 18.45 10.79 -0.31
N ASP A 17 19.49 11.62 -0.15
CA ASP A 17 19.38 12.90 0.58
C ASP A 17 18.29 13.81 0.00
N ALA A 18 18.23 13.96 -1.32
CA ALA A 18 17.20 14.76 -1.99
C ALA A 18 15.79 14.19 -1.78
N PHE A 19 15.62 12.87 -1.82
CA PHE A 19 14.34 12.22 -1.51
C PHE A 19 13.94 12.48 -0.05
N ILE A 20 14.85 12.29 0.88
CA ILE A 20 14.60 12.49 2.33
C ILE A 20 14.26 13.95 2.61
N GLU A 21 15.02 14.90 2.05
CA GLU A 21 14.71 16.33 2.18
C GLU A 21 13.30 16.65 1.67
N CYS A 22 12.94 16.17 0.48
CA CYS A 22 11.61 16.35 -0.09
C CYS A 22 10.53 15.77 0.83
N ALA A 23 10.77 14.60 1.38
CA ALA A 23 9.86 13.94 2.30
C ALA A 23 9.62 14.77 3.58
N TYR A 24 10.69 15.32 4.18
CA TYR A 24 10.55 16.20 5.35
C TYR A 24 9.84 17.51 5.03
N LEU A 25 10.09 18.10 3.85
CA LEU A 25 9.35 19.27 3.38
C LEU A 25 7.85 18.98 3.24
N MET A 26 7.48 17.80 2.71
CA MET A 26 6.06 17.42 2.64
C MET A 26 5.43 17.36 4.04
N ARG A 27 6.10 16.76 5.01
CA ARG A 27 5.61 16.73 6.40
C ARG A 27 5.44 18.14 6.99
N GLU A 28 6.38 19.02 6.73
CA GLU A 28 6.30 20.43 7.17
C GLU A 28 5.08 21.15 6.55
N TRP A 29 4.83 20.94 5.26
CA TRP A 29 3.72 21.60 4.56
C TRP A 29 2.34 21.09 4.99
N VAL A 30 2.19 19.77 5.17
CA VAL A 30 0.88 19.18 5.51
C VAL A 30 0.59 19.21 7.03
N GLY A 31 1.60 19.46 7.84
CA GLY A 31 1.46 19.47 9.31
C GLY A 31 1.43 18.08 9.94
N PRO A 32 1.25 17.99 11.26
CA PRO A 32 1.36 16.74 12.02
C PRO A 32 0.14 15.82 11.91
N ASP A 33 -1.00 16.34 11.48
CA ASP A 33 -2.29 15.64 11.54
C ASP A 33 -2.67 14.91 10.23
N VAL A 34 -1.87 15.09 9.16
CA VAL A 34 -2.06 14.37 7.90
C VAL A 34 -1.14 13.16 7.86
N GLU A 35 -1.72 11.99 7.65
CA GLU A 35 -0.93 10.76 7.49
C GLU A 35 -0.17 10.77 6.15
N LEU A 36 1.09 10.37 6.17
CA LEU A 36 1.93 10.24 4.99
C LEU A 36 2.27 8.77 4.75
N CYS A 37 2.13 8.36 3.51
CA CYS A 37 2.46 7.02 3.05
C CYS A 37 3.48 7.13 1.91
N PHE A 38 4.43 6.19 1.84
CA PHE A 38 5.45 6.17 0.79
C PHE A 38 5.36 4.85 0.03
N ASP A 39 5.13 4.92 -1.26
CA ASP A 39 5.12 3.76 -2.13
C ASP A 39 6.43 3.70 -2.94
N PHE A 40 7.14 2.58 -2.84
CA PHE A 40 8.40 2.33 -3.53
C PHE A 40 8.26 1.36 -4.71
N HIS A 41 7.08 0.79 -4.94
CA HIS A 41 6.82 -0.13 -6.07
C HIS A 41 7.86 -1.25 -6.21
N GLY A 42 8.37 -1.79 -5.12
CA GLY A 42 9.31 -2.90 -5.11
C GLY A 42 10.66 -2.63 -5.76
N LYS A 43 11.18 -1.41 -5.67
CA LYS A 43 12.37 -1.01 -6.43
C LYS A 43 13.70 -1.13 -5.68
N MET A 44 13.68 -1.52 -4.42
CA MET A 44 14.91 -1.58 -3.62
C MET A 44 15.28 -3.00 -3.20
N THR A 45 16.56 -3.20 -2.89
CA THR A 45 17.00 -4.36 -2.09
C THR A 45 16.64 -4.16 -0.62
N PRO A 46 16.56 -5.23 0.20
CA PRO A 46 16.33 -5.09 1.62
C PRO A 46 17.28 -4.14 2.33
N ALA A 47 18.58 -4.18 2.00
CA ALA A 47 19.58 -3.31 2.60
C ALA A 47 19.30 -1.82 2.32
N LEU A 48 19.03 -1.48 1.06
CA LEU A 48 18.72 -0.10 0.67
C LEU A 48 17.37 0.35 1.27
N ALA A 49 16.35 -0.51 1.26
CA ALA A 49 15.05 -0.21 1.83
C ALA A 49 15.14 0.10 3.34
N ILE A 50 15.90 -0.70 4.09
CA ILE A 50 16.14 -0.50 5.52
C ILE A 50 16.86 0.83 5.75
N GLU A 51 17.91 1.13 4.98
CA GLU A 51 18.66 2.39 5.08
C GLU A 51 17.74 3.61 4.86
N VAL A 52 16.98 3.63 3.77
CA VAL A 52 16.04 4.72 3.45
C VAL A 52 14.95 4.85 4.51
N CYS A 53 14.35 3.75 4.93
CA CYS A 53 13.31 3.75 5.95
C CYS A 53 13.81 4.29 7.31
N HIS A 54 15.04 3.97 7.71
CA HIS A 54 15.59 4.56 8.94
C HIS A 54 15.70 6.08 8.88
N GLN A 55 16.01 6.65 7.73
CA GLN A 55 16.07 8.10 7.54
C GLN A 55 14.67 8.75 7.57
N LEU A 56 13.62 8.02 7.22
CA LEU A 56 12.22 8.48 7.30
C LEU A 56 11.63 8.44 8.72
N LYS A 57 12.33 7.91 9.71
CA LYS A 57 11.80 7.70 11.07
C LYS A 57 11.22 8.98 11.69
N GLY A 58 11.87 10.12 11.52
CA GLY A 58 11.45 11.40 12.07
C GLY A 58 10.13 11.92 11.49
N MET A 59 9.77 11.44 10.31
CA MET A 59 8.52 11.82 9.63
C MET A 59 7.30 11.07 10.17
N ARG A 60 7.51 9.92 10.82
CA ARG A 60 6.45 9.07 11.34
C ARG A 60 5.42 8.73 10.24
N PRO A 61 5.83 8.08 9.14
CA PRO A 61 4.89 7.66 8.12
C PRO A 61 3.90 6.65 8.70
N MET A 62 2.66 6.67 8.21
CA MET A 62 1.66 5.67 8.54
C MET A 62 2.12 4.28 8.11
N PHE A 63 2.68 4.19 6.90
CA PHE A 63 3.33 2.99 6.38
C PHE A 63 4.28 3.31 5.23
N VAL A 64 5.08 2.31 4.90
CA VAL A 64 5.82 2.24 3.64
C VAL A 64 5.32 1.04 2.85
N GLU A 65 4.95 1.29 1.59
CA GLU A 65 4.42 0.32 0.66
C GLU A 65 5.52 -0.23 -0.23
N GLU A 66 5.48 -1.55 -0.45
CA GLU A 66 6.33 -2.29 -1.37
C GLU A 66 7.80 -1.84 -1.40
N PRO A 67 8.49 -1.84 -0.24
CA PRO A 67 9.90 -1.43 -0.20
C PRO A 67 10.81 -2.32 -1.05
N VAL A 68 10.44 -3.59 -1.22
CA VAL A 68 11.18 -4.61 -1.98
C VAL A 68 10.25 -5.36 -2.93
N PRO A 69 10.79 -6.04 -3.98
CA PRO A 69 10.00 -6.90 -4.84
C PRO A 69 9.18 -7.92 -4.05
N GLN A 70 7.91 -8.07 -4.40
CA GLN A 70 6.93 -8.88 -3.66
C GLN A 70 7.15 -10.40 -3.79
N GLU A 71 7.92 -10.84 -4.78
CA GLU A 71 8.15 -12.25 -5.07
C GLU A 71 8.93 -12.97 -3.97
N ASN A 72 9.63 -12.22 -3.12
CA ASN A 72 10.37 -12.77 -2.00
C ASN A 72 9.83 -12.24 -0.67
N VAL A 73 8.89 -12.98 -0.08
CA VAL A 73 8.26 -12.63 1.19
C VAL A 73 9.26 -12.60 2.35
N ASP A 74 10.33 -13.39 2.29
CA ASP A 74 11.38 -13.35 3.32
C ASP A 74 12.17 -12.05 3.29
N ALA A 75 12.42 -11.50 2.09
CA ALA A 75 13.03 -10.19 1.92
C ALA A 75 12.13 -9.07 2.48
N LEU A 76 10.83 -9.15 2.23
CA LEU A 76 9.84 -8.22 2.79
C LEU A 76 9.81 -8.32 4.32
N LYS A 77 9.78 -9.53 4.88
CA LYS A 77 9.84 -9.77 6.32
C LYS A 77 11.12 -9.21 6.93
N GLN A 78 12.26 -9.38 6.27
CA GLN A 78 13.52 -8.80 6.72
C GLN A 78 13.43 -7.28 6.84
N VAL A 79 12.84 -6.60 5.89
CA VAL A 79 12.62 -5.14 5.98
C VAL A 79 11.70 -4.81 7.14
N SER A 80 10.54 -5.46 7.21
CA SER A 80 9.55 -5.23 8.27
C SER A 80 10.13 -5.38 9.68
N ASP A 81 11.02 -6.34 9.89
CA ASP A 81 11.65 -6.57 11.20
C ASP A 81 12.69 -5.52 11.59
N HIS A 82 13.17 -4.73 10.63
CA HIS A 82 14.27 -3.79 10.85
C HIS A 82 13.87 -2.32 10.69
N VAL A 83 12.61 -2.02 10.39
CA VAL A 83 12.14 -0.64 10.24
C VAL A 83 11.20 -0.22 11.37
N PRO A 84 11.15 1.07 11.74
CA PRO A 84 10.45 1.53 12.94
C PRO A 84 8.97 1.88 12.71
N PHE A 85 8.38 1.49 11.57
CA PHE A 85 6.99 1.78 11.21
C PHE A 85 6.39 0.66 10.35
N PRO A 86 5.06 0.63 10.18
CA PRO A 86 4.39 -0.42 9.43
C PRO A 86 4.81 -0.51 7.97
N ILE A 87 4.81 -1.74 7.44
CA ILE A 87 4.97 -2.03 6.02
C ILE A 87 3.63 -2.47 5.45
N ALA A 88 3.37 -2.08 4.20
CA ALA A 88 2.23 -2.48 3.41
C ALA A 88 2.67 -3.16 2.10
N THR A 89 1.81 -4.02 1.55
CA THR A 89 1.97 -4.65 0.23
C THR A 89 0.65 -5.24 -0.26
N GLY A 90 0.54 -5.53 -1.55
CA GLY A 90 -0.57 -6.33 -2.03
C GLY A 90 -1.12 -6.00 -3.40
N GLU A 91 -0.87 -4.83 -3.97
CA GLU A 91 -1.43 -4.41 -5.26
C GLU A 91 -1.10 -5.36 -6.43
N ARG A 92 0.05 -6.02 -6.35
CA ARG A 92 0.56 -6.94 -7.37
C ARG A 92 0.36 -8.41 -7.05
N LEU A 93 -0.28 -8.75 -5.90
CA LEU A 93 -0.64 -10.11 -5.55
C LEU A 93 -2.03 -10.45 -6.10
N LEU A 94 -2.13 -11.58 -6.81
CA LEU A 94 -3.29 -11.91 -7.62
C LEU A 94 -4.28 -12.86 -6.95
N SER A 95 -3.91 -13.48 -5.83
CA SER A 95 -4.75 -14.49 -5.20
C SER A 95 -4.48 -14.64 -3.71
N ARG A 96 -5.50 -15.14 -2.96
CA ARG A 96 -5.33 -15.47 -1.54
C ARG A 96 -4.21 -16.47 -1.25
N TRP A 97 -3.80 -17.26 -2.23
CA TRP A 97 -2.71 -18.22 -2.08
C TRP A 97 -1.35 -17.52 -1.94
N GLU A 98 -1.18 -16.40 -2.64
CA GLU A 98 0.00 -15.54 -2.52
C GLU A 98 -0.03 -14.76 -1.21
N PHE A 99 -1.19 -14.18 -0.86
CA PHE A 99 -1.39 -13.48 0.42
C PHE A 99 -1.15 -14.38 1.63
N ARG A 100 -1.44 -15.70 1.53
CA ARG A 100 -1.23 -16.64 2.64
C ARG A 100 0.20 -16.58 3.19
N GLN A 101 1.21 -16.52 2.33
CA GLN A 101 2.61 -16.47 2.77
C GLN A 101 2.92 -15.17 3.53
N ILE A 102 2.33 -14.05 3.11
CA ILE A 102 2.45 -12.75 3.79
C ILE A 102 1.88 -12.87 5.22
N PHE A 103 0.72 -13.50 5.37
CA PHE A 103 0.05 -13.65 6.66
C PHE A 103 0.80 -14.61 7.59
N GLU A 104 1.14 -15.79 7.12
CA GLU A 104 1.86 -16.80 7.90
C GLU A 104 3.20 -16.28 8.43
N LYS A 105 3.88 -15.44 7.68
CA LYS A 105 5.14 -14.80 8.08
C LYS A 105 4.95 -13.51 8.89
N GLN A 106 3.73 -12.99 8.96
CA GLN A 106 3.46 -11.67 9.57
C GLN A 106 4.42 -10.60 9.01
N ALA A 107 4.52 -10.57 7.68
CA ALA A 107 5.51 -9.74 7.00
C ALA A 107 5.09 -8.26 6.89
N VAL A 108 3.80 -7.95 7.11
CA VAL A 108 3.24 -6.60 6.97
C VAL A 108 2.18 -6.33 8.04
N ALA A 109 1.89 -5.05 8.27
CA ALA A 109 0.77 -4.62 9.10
C ALA A 109 -0.50 -4.35 8.25
N TYR A 110 -0.31 -4.02 7.00
CA TYR A 110 -1.39 -3.66 6.08
C TYR A 110 -1.27 -4.41 4.77
N ILE A 111 -2.43 -4.77 4.18
CA ILE A 111 -2.48 -5.33 2.84
C ILE A 111 -3.32 -4.45 1.92
N GLN A 112 -2.92 -4.38 0.65
CA GLN A 112 -3.52 -3.54 -0.37
C GLN A 112 -3.91 -4.36 -1.61
N PRO A 113 -4.78 -5.38 -1.47
CA PRO A 113 -5.21 -6.17 -2.62
C PRO A 113 -6.05 -5.30 -3.56
N ASP A 114 -5.78 -5.40 -4.86
CA ASP A 114 -6.59 -4.77 -5.89
C ASP A 114 -7.75 -5.69 -6.29
N GLY A 115 -8.98 -5.22 -6.16
CA GLY A 115 -10.17 -6.01 -6.50
C GLY A 115 -10.24 -6.44 -7.97
N SER A 116 -9.63 -5.67 -8.88
CA SER A 116 -9.57 -6.01 -10.32
C SER A 116 -8.50 -7.07 -10.61
N HIS A 117 -7.43 -7.11 -9.84
CA HIS A 117 -6.33 -8.07 -10.00
C HIS A 117 -6.60 -9.36 -9.21
N ALA A 118 -7.11 -9.24 -7.99
CA ALA A 118 -7.26 -10.35 -7.06
C ALA A 118 -8.53 -11.20 -7.27
N GLY A 119 -9.31 -10.95 -8.32
CA GLY A 119 -10.46 -11.79 -8.67
C GLY A 119 -11.83 -11.28 -8.22
N GLY A 120 -11.97 -9.99 -7.96
CA GLY A 120 -13.23 -9.31 -7.66
C GLY A 120 -13.67 -9.40 -6.20
N ILE A 121 -14.89 -8.94 -5.95
CA ILE A 121 -15.50 -8.79 -4.61
C ILE A 121 -15.35 -10.05 -3.74
N THR A 122 -15.67 -11.22 -4.32
CA THR A 122 -15.66 -12.48 -3.57
C THR A 122 -14.27 -12.87 -3.10
N GLU A 123 -13.25 -12.71 -3.94
CA GLU A 123 -11.88 -13.06 -3.57
C GLU A 123 -11.28 -12.01 -2.63
N LEU A 124 -11.54 -10.73 -2.89
CA LEU A 124 -11.11 -9.63 -2.02
C LEU A 124 -11.63 -9.82 -0.59
N LYS A 125 -12.91 -10.18 -0.42
CA LYS A 125 -13.48 -10.48 0.89
C LYS A 125 -12.81 -11.67 1.57
N LYS A 126 -12.47 -12.73 0.83
CA LYS A 126 -11.76 -13.89 1.40
C LYS A 126 -10.37 -13.52 1.88
N ILE A 127 -9.66 -12.68 1.11
CA ILE A 127 -8.34 -12.16 1.49
C ILE A 127 -8.47 -11.34 2.77
N ALA A 128 -9.45 -10.43 2.85
CA ALA A 128 -9.71 -9.63 4.04
C ALA A 128 -10.00 -10.48 5.28
N ASN A 129 -10.86 -11.51 5.15
CA ASN A 129 -11.18 -12.41 6.25
C ASN A 129 -9.96 -13.25 6.71
N MET A 130 -9.07 -13.60 5.80
CA MET A 130 -7.81 -14.26 6.18
C MET A 130 -6.88 -13.31 6.93
N ALA A 131 -6.76 -12.07 6.46
CA ALA A 131 -5.92 -11.04 7.08
C ALA A 131 -6.38 -10.69 8.52
N GLU A 132 -7.70 -10.66 8.74
CA GLU A 132 -8.31 -10.39 10.05
C GLU A 132 -7.78 -11.32 11.15
N VAL A 133 -7.63 -12.60 10.84
CA VAL A 133 -7.13 -13.61 11.79
C VAL A 133 -5.70 -13.34 12.27
N TYR A 134 -4.92 -12.62 11.46
CA TYR A 134 -3.55 -12.21 11.75
C TYR A 134 -3.43 -10.77 12.25
N TYR A 135 -4.56 -10.10 12.56
CA TYR A 135 -4.62 -8.68 12.96
C TYR A 135 -4.06 -7.71 11.90
N ILE A 136 -4.15 -8.09 10.62
CA ILE A 136 -3.71 -7.28 9.49
C ILE A 136 -4.92 -6.52 8.93
N HIS A 137 -4.77 -5.21 8.76
CA HIS A 137 -5.82 -4.39 8.15
C HIS A 137 -5.74 -4.41 6.63
N ILE A 138 -6.91 -4.23 6.01
CA ILE A 138 -7.03 -4.11 4.55
C ILE A 138 -7.23 -2.65 4.16
N MET A 139 -6.49 -2.24 3.13
CA MET A 139 -6.58 -0.94 2.45
C MET A 139 -6.57 -1.22 0.95
N PRO A 140 -7.72 -1.48 0.31
CA PRO A 140 -7.72 -1.93 -1.08
C PRO A 140 -7.06 -0.92 -2.02
N HIS A 141 -6.11 -1.42 -2.83
CA HIS A 141 -5.54 -0.66 -3.95
C HIS A 141 -6.61 -0.39 -5.00
N CYS A 142 -6.69 0.84 -5.50
CA CYS A 142 -7.62 1.22 -6.55
C CYS A 142 -7.08 2.33 -7.44
N ALA A 143 -6.27 1.99 -8.42
CA ALA A 143 -5.72 2.91 -9.43
C ALA A 143 -6.42 2.83 -10.79
N ILE A 144 -7.43 1.94 -10.97
CA ILE A 144 -7.93 1.53 -12.29
C ILE A 144 -9.22 2.25 -12.70
N GLY A 145 -9.94 2.85 -11.75
CA GLY A 145 -11.12 3.65 -12.06
C GLY A 145 -12.38 3.26 -11.28
N PRO A 146 -13.53 3.88 -11.59
CA PRO A 146 -14.69 3.92 -10.71
C PRO A 146 -15.39 2.57 -10.54
N VAL A 147 -15.31 1.66 -11.51
CA VAL A 147 -15.90 0.32 -11.38
C VAL A 147 -15.16 -0.51 -10.34
N ALA A 148 -13.82 -0.42 -10.34
CA ALA A 148 -12.99 -1.06 -9.34
C ALA A 148 -13.25 -0.47 -7.95
N LEU A 149 -13.32 0.86 -7.85
CA LEU A 149 -13.63 1.55 -6.60
C LEU A 149 -15.00 1.12 -6.05
N ALA A 150 -16.04 1.07 -6.91
CA ALA A 150 -17.36 0.59 -6.51
C ALA A 150 -17.33 -0.82 -5.92
N ALA A 151 -16.56 -1.70 -6.52
CA ALA A 151 -16.41 -3.07 -6.05
C ALA A 151 -15.66 -3.14 -4.70
N CYS A 152 -14.56 -2.38 -4.55
CA CYS A 152 -13.81 -2.30 -3.30
C CYS A 152 -14.68 -1.80 -2.15
N MET A 153 -15.42 -0.71 -2.35
CA MET A 153 -16.32 -0.14 -1.34
C MET A 153 -17.38 -1.12 -0.82
N GLN A 154 -17.87 -2.06 -1.66
CA GLN A 154 -18.79 -3.10 -1.18
C GLN A 154 -18.10 -4.07 -0.20
N VAL A 155 -16.82 -4.30 -0.36
CA VAL A 155 -16.03 -5.12 0.57
C VAL A 155 -15.71 -4.32 1.82
N ASP A 156 -15.28 -3.08 1.68
CA ASP A 156 -14.92 -2.18 2.78
C ASP A 156 -16.05 -2.04 3.79
N ALA A 157 -17.29 -1.93 3.30
CA ALA A 157 -18.49 -1.79 4.12
C ALA A 157 -18.83 -3.05 4.96
N VAL A 158 -18.23 -4.22 4.66
CA VAL A 158 -18.61 -5.50 5.29
C VAL A 158 -17.46 -6.27 5.93
N VAL A 159 -16.25 -5.70 5.96
CA VAL A 159 -15.09 -6.32 6.61
C VAL A 159 -14.66 -5.49 7.83
N PRO A 160 -14.46 -6.14 8.99
CA PRO A 160 -14.19 -5.41 10.23
C PRO A 160 -12.77 -4.84 10.32
N ASN A 161 -11.86 -5.34 9.49
CA ASN A 161 -10.45 -4.93 9.43
C ASN A 161 -10.15 -3.93 8.31
N PHE A 162 -11.16 -3.28 7.73
CA PHE A 162 -10.99 -2.17 6.82
C PHE A 162 -10.38 -0.95 7.53
N LEU A 163 -9.44 -0.27 6.89
CA LEU A 163 -8.80 0.91 7.43
C LEU A 163 -9.06 2.16 6.58
N VAL A 164 -8.70 2.12 5.31
CA VAL A 164 -8.85 3.22 4.36
C VAL A 164 -8.93 2.68 2.94
N GLN A 165 -9.63 3.40 2.05
CA GLN A 165 -9.72 3.09 0.62
C GLN A 165 -8.81 4.02 -0.16
N GLU A 166 -7.93 3.46 -0.98
CA GLU A 166 -7.19 4.24 -1.94
C GLU A 166 -8.12 4.71 -3.06
N GLN A 167 -7.99 5.96 -3.43
CA GLN A 167 -8.70 6.56 -4.55
C GLN A 167 -7.75 7.48 -5.31
N VAL A 168 -7.49 7.14 -6.57
CA VAL A 168 -6.83 8.05 -7.52
C VAL A 168 -7.87 8.90 -8.25
N ASP A 169 -7.42 9.75 -9.14
CA ASP A 169 -8.19 10.75 -9.85
C ASP A 169 -9.65 10.36 -10.16
N GLN A 170 -10.61 11.05 -9.54
CA GLN A 170 -12.04 10.83 -9.72
C GLN A 170 -12.53 11.13 -11.14
N SER A 171 -11.75 11.84 -11.96
CA SER A 171 -12.08 12.12 -13.36
C SER A 171 -11.96 10.88 -14.25
N LEU A 172 -11.23 9.85 -13.82
CA LEU A 172 -11.13 8.59 -14.54
C LEU A 172 -12.49 7.89 -14.56
N GLY A 173 -13.12 7.90 -15.73
CA GLY A 173 -14.45 7.27 -15.92
C GLY A 173 -15.64 8.14 -15.54
N ALA A 174 -15.46 9.45 -15.43
CA ALA A 174 -16.57 10.39 -15.30
C ALA A 174 -17.64 10.12 -16.36
N GLY A 175 -18.90 9.96 -15.93
CA GLY A 175 -20.02 9.62 -16.80
C GLY A 175 -20.29 8.12 -17.01
N LEU A 176 -19.51 7.21 -16.43
CA LEU A 176 -19.81 5.77 -16.42
C LEU A 176 -20.99 5.42 -15.49
N PHE A 177 -21.18 6.22 -14.46
CA PHE A 177 -22.29 6.05 -13.53
C PHE A 177 -23.35 7.13 -13.74
N LYS A 178 -24.60 6.79 -13.41
CA LYS A 178 -25.72 7.74 -13.48
C LYS A 178 -25.63 8.84 -12.42
N GLN A 179 -24.86 8.60 -11.38
CA GLN A 179 -24.67 9.50 -10.26
C GLN A 179 -23.19 9.45 -9.88
N ASP A 180 -22.55 10.60 -9.85
CA ASP A 180 -21.17 10.73 -9.40
C ASP A 180 -21.11 10.55 -7.88
N TRP A 181 -20.02 9.98 -7.41
CA TRP A 181 -19.75 9.83 -5.98
C TRP A 181 -18.95 11.03 -5.52
N GLU A 182 -19.32 11.52 -4.38
CA GLU A 182 -18.61 12.64 -3.77
C GLU A 182 -18.18 12.21 -2.38
N ALA A 183 -16.88 12.18 -2.17
CA ALA A 183 -16.33 12.01 -0.82
C ALA A 183 -16.52 13.33 -0.05
N ARG A 184 -17.18 13.28 1.09
CA ARG A 184 -17.36 14.41 2.00
C ARG A 184 -16.76 14.08 3.36
N GLU A 185 -15.85 14.93 3.80
CA GLU A 185 -15.16 14.74 5.10
C GLU A 185 -14.54 13.34 5.27
N GLY A 186 -14.02 12.76 4.19
CA GLY A 186 -13.44 11.41 4.18
C GLY A 186 -14.45 10.26 4.14
N HIS A 187 -15.73 10.55 3.90
CA HIS A 187 -16.81 9.56 3.78
C HIS A 187 -17.47 9.65 2.39
N ILE A 188 -17.98 8.52 1.89
CA ILE A 188 -18.74 8.43 0.64
C ILE A 188 -20.18 8.05 0.94
#